data_681244f3139b843c4b490144ebc452c4
#
_entry.id   681244f3139b843c4b490144ebc452c4
#
_cell.length_a   1.000
_cell.length_b   1.000
_cell.length_c   1.000
_cell.angle_alpha   90.00
_cell.angle_beta   90.00
_cell.angle_gamma   90.00
#
_symmetry.space_group_name_H-M   'P 1'
#
loop_
_entity.id
_entity.type
_entity.pdbx_description
1 polymer ?
#
loop_
_entity_poly.entity_id
_entity_poly.type
_entity_poly.pdbx_seq_one_letter_code
_entity_poly.pdbx_strand_id
1 'polypeptide(L)'
;MTINLNIPDIRELKPRITVFGVGGAGGNAVNNMINAGLQGVDFVVANTDAQALTMSKAERIIQMGVQVTEGLGAGSQPEVGRAAAEEVIDEIRDHLSGVHMVFVTAGMGGGTGTGAAPVIAKVARELGILTVGVVTKPFHFEGQRRMRIADSGITELQKCVDTLLIIPNQNLFRVANEKTTFADAFAMADQVLYSASPASPT
;
A
#
# COMPACT_ATOMS: atom_id res chain seq x y z
N MET A 1 46.24 32.05 18.50
CA MET A 1 45.58 30.74 18.51
C MET A 1 44.13 30.90 18.11
N THR A 2 43.78 30.56 16.89
CA THR A 2 42.39 30.59 16.43
C THR A 2 41.77 29.26 16.82
N ILE A 3 40.85 29.28 17.77
CA ILE A 3 40.06 28.07 18.11
C ILE A 3 38.99 27.92 17.02
N ASN A 4 39.20 26.98 16.11
CA ASN A 4 38.17 26.56 15.21
C ASN A 4 37.15 25.72 15.99
N LEU A 5 36.11 26.37 16.48
CA LEU A 5 34.92 25.68 16.96
C LEU A 5 34.21 25.13 15.71
N ASN A 6 34.48 23.89 15.37
CA ASN A 6 33.62 23.16 14.47
C ASN A 6 32.27 22.99 15.17
N ILE A 7 31.34 23.89 14.84
CA ILE A 7 29.94 23.69 15.17
C ILE A 7 29.53 22.46 14.41
N PRO A 8 29.10 21.35 15.06
CA PRO A 8 28.60 20.20 14.35
C PRO A 8 27.44 20.64 13.44
N ASP A 9 27.58 20.36 12.17
CA ASP A 9 26.55 20.61 11.18
C ASP A 9 25.39 19.66 11.51
N ILE A 10 24.44 20.13 12.33
CA ILE A 10 23.26 19.38 12.69
C ILE A 10 22.36 19.35 11.46
N ARG A 11 22.55 18.34 10.63
CA ARG A 11 21.60 18.07 9.55
C ARG A 11 20.38 17.42 10.16
N GLU A 12 19.24 18.09 10.05
CA GLU A 12 17.95 17.42 10.27
C GLU A 12 17.82 16.30 9.26
N LEU A 13 18.08 15.07 9.71
CA LEU A 13 17.81 13.88 8.92
C LEU A 13 16.30 13.64 8.96
N LYS A 14 15.61 14.10 7.93
CA LYS A 14 14.21 13.77 7.75
C LYS A 14 14.10 12.28 7.37
N PRO A 15 13.30 11.47 8.10
CA PRO A 15 13.09 10.09 7.72
C PRO A 15 12.44 10.03 6.33
N ARG A 16 12.92 9.11 5.49
CA ARG A 16 12.30 8.81 4.20
C ARG A 16 11.17 7.83 4.42
N ILE A 17 9.97 8.28 4.08
CA ILE A 17 8.73 7.51 4.22
C ILE A 17 8.18 7.25 2.82
N THR A 18 7.88 6.00 2.55
CA THR A 18 7.24 5.58 1.29
C THR A 18 5.85 4.99 1.58
N VAL A 19 4.88 5.40 0.78
CA VAL A 19 3.57 4.75 0.72
C VAL A 19 3.55 3.87 -0.53
N PHE A 20 3.37 2.59 -0.32
CA PHE A 20 3.39 1.57 -1.35
C PHE A 20 1.97 1.04 -1.55
N GLY A 21 1.32 1.47 -2.61
CA GLY A 21 -0.04 1.05 -2.97
C GLY A 21 -0.02 -0.22 -3.82
N VAL A 22 -0.70 -1.25 -3.38
CA VAL A 22 -0.66 -2.58 -3.99
C VAL A 22 -2.04 -2.98 -4.49
N GLY A 23 -2.14 -3.30 -5.77
CA GLY A 23 -3.39 -3.66 -6.41
C GLY A 23 -4.30 -2.47 -6.68
N GLY A 24 -5.54 -2.75 -7.07
CA GLY A 24 -6.49 -1.71 -7.46
C GLY A 24 -6.85 -0.75 -6.33
N ALA A 25 -7.23 -1.28 -5.18
CA ALA A 25 -7.60 -0.45 -4.03
C ALA A 25 -6.40 0.33 -3.47
N GLY A 26 -5.23 -0.29 -3.40
CA GLY A 26 -4.00 0.37 -2.97
C GLY A 26 -3.60 1.50 -3.92
N GLY A 27 -3.71 1.28 -5.21
CA GLY A 27 -3.45 2.31 -6.23
C GLY A 27 -4.43 3.49 -6.13
N ASN A 28 -5.71 3.22 -5.90
CA ASN A 28 -6.72 4.26 -5.69
C ASN A 28 -6.44 5.07 -4.42
N ALA A 29 -6.06 4.41 -3.34
CA ALA A 29 -5.69 5.08 -2.10
C ALA A 29 -4.52 6.06 -2.32
N VAL A 30 -3.49 5.64 -3.03
CA VAL A 30 -2.35 6.50 -3.39
C VAL A 30 -2.80 7.68 -4.24
N ASN A 31 -3.62 7.48 -5.25
CA ASN A 31 -4.14 8.57 -6.08
C ASN A 31 -4.90 9.61 -5.23
N ASN A 32 -5.71 9.16 -4.28
CA ASN A 32 -6.46 10.02 -3.40
C ASN A 32 -5.55 10.81 -2.46
N MET A 33 -4.50 10.19 -1.93
CA MET A 33 -3.49 10.87 -1.11
C MET A 33 -2.76 11.96 -1.90
N ILE A 34 -2.38 11.68 -3.13
CA ILE A 34 -1.73 12.65 -4.03
C ILE A 34 -2.68 13.81 -4.33
N ASN A 35 -3.94 13.52 -4.65
CA ASN A 35 -4.95 14.55 -4.91
C ASN A 35 -5.24 15.42 -3.69
N ALA A 36 -5.16 14.85 -2.49
CA ALA A 36 -5.33 15.58 -1.23
C ALA A 36 -4.10 16.43 -0.85
N GLY A 37 -3.02 16.35 -1.62
CA GLY A 37 -1.83 17.15 -1.40
C GLY A 37 -0.91 16.64 -0.29
N LEU A 38 -0.98 15.36 0.06
CA LEU A 38 -0.07 14.78 1.05
C LEU A 38 1.38 14.92 0.57
N GLN A 39 2.21 15.58 1.37
CA GLN A 39 3.61 15.85 1.09
C GLN A 39 4.53 15.17 2.10
N GLY A 40 5.82 15.12 1.79
CA GLY A 40 6.83 14.55 2.68
C GLY A 40 6.94 13.03 2.61
N VAL A 41 6.23 12.40 1.68
CA VAL A 41 6.30 10.96 1.42
C VAL A 41 6.50 10.69 -0.07
N ASP A 42 7.14 9.57 -0.37
CA ASP A 42 7.23 9.07 -1.74
C ASP A 42 6.11 8.06 -1.97
N PHE A 43 5.58 8.04 -3.18
CA PHE A 43 4.52 7.10 -3.57
C PHE A 43 5.01 6.12 -4.61
N VAL A 44 4.78 4.84 -4.37
CA VAL A 44 5.01 3.75 -5.32
C VAL A 44 3.72 2.97 -5.47
N VAL A 45 3.35 2.65 -6.69
CA VAL A 45 2.17 1.81 -6.97
C VAL A 45 2.62 0.57 -7.74
N ALA A 46 2.21 -0.58 -7.25
CA ALA A 46 2.43 -1.87 -7.89
C ALA A 46 1.11 -2.54 -8.22
N ASN A 47 0.96 -3.02 -9.44
CA ASN A 47 -0.25 -3.70 -9.89
C ASN A 47 0.08 -4.70 -11.00
N THR A 48 -0.81 -5.66 -11.17
CA THR A 48 -0.80 -6.61 -12.29
C THR A 48 -1.65 -6.12 -13.47
N ASP A 49 -2.53 -5.16 -13.23
CA ASP A 49 -3.38 -4.55 -14.24
C ASP A 49 -2.66 -3.37 -14.88
N ALA A 50 -2.24 -3.54 -16.14
CA ALA A 50 -1.54 -2.51 -16.89
C ALA A 50 -2.40 -1.25 -17.09
N GLN A 51 -3.69 -1.41 -17.29
CA GLN A 51 -4.61 -0.29 -17.48
C GLN A 51 -4.70 0.60 -16.23
N ALA A 52 -4.80 -0.02 -15.04
CA ALA A 52 -4.80 0.71 -13.79
C ALA A 52 -3.49 1.50 -13.57
N LEU A 53 -2.37 0.94 -13.98
CA LEU A 53 -1.06 1.62 -13.87
C LEU A 53 -0.97 2.85 -14.77
N THR A 54 -1.56 2.83 -15.97
CA THR A 54 -1.56 4.01 -16.84
C THR A 54 -2.35 5.17 -16.26
N MET A 55 -3.29 4.90 -15.38
CA MET A 55 -4.12 5.91 -14.70
C MET A 55 -3.54 6.35 -13.34
N SER A 56 -2.44 5.76 -12.91
CA SER A 56 -1.82 6.10 -11.63
C SER A 56 -1.19 7.49 -11.67
N LYS A 57 -1.35 8.23 -10.59
CA LYS A 57 -0.72 9.53 -10.36
C LYS A 57 0.61 9.43 -9.64
N ALA A 58 1.01 8.24 -9.20
CA ALA A 58 2.29 8.01 -8.57
C ALA A 58 3.42 8.21 -9.57
N GLU A 59 4.53 8.84 -9.14
CA GLU A 59 5.72 9.00 -9.97
C GLU A 59 6.42 7.67 -10.25
N ARG A 60 6.29 6.72 -9.32
CA ARG A 60 6.92 5.40 -9.41
C ARG A 60 5.86 4.34 -9.51
N ILE A 61 5.93 3.56 -10.58
CA ILE A 61 5.01 2.44 -10.81
C ILE A 61 5.81 1.16 -11.07
N ILE A 62 5.28 0.04 -10.60
CA ILE A 62 5.83 -1.30 -10.84
C ILE A 62 4.73 -2.15 -11.46
N GLN A 63 4.96 -2.64 -12.66
CA GLN A 63 4.10 -3.65 -13.26
C GLN A 63 4.57 -5.02 -12.79
N MET A 64 3.72 -5.72 -12.04
CA MET A 64 3.99 -7.06 -11.53
C MET A 64 3.37 -8.10 -12.44
N GLY A 65 4.02 -9.27 -12.52
CA GLY A 65 3.44 -10.43 -13.14
C GLY A 65 3.22 -10.34 -14.64
N VAL A 66 4.09 -9.67 -15.36
CA VAL A 66 3.98 -9.54 -16.82
C VAL A 66 3.88 -10.91 -17.50
N GLN A 67 4.61 -11.89 -17.02
CA GLN A 67 4.59 -13.25 -17.55
C GLN A 67 3.37 -14.04 -17.08
N VAL A 68 2.97 -13.88 -15.81
CA VAL A 68 1.87 -14.63 -15.22
C VAL A 68 0.51 -14.11 -15.65
N THR A 69 0.36 -12.81 -15.83
CA THR A 69 -0.96 -12.18 -16.10
C THR A 69 -1.09 -11.52 -17.46
N GLU A 70 0.00 -11.30 -18.16
CA GLU A 70 0.03 -10.57 -19.45
C GLU A 70 -0.67 -9.19 -19.37
N GLY A 71 -0.64 -8.56 -18.20
CA GLY A 71 -1.25 -7.25 -17.96
C GLY A 71 -2.75 -7.28 -17.68
N LEU A 72 -3.37 -8.45 -17.59
CA LEU A 72 -4.82 -8.61 -17.42
C LEU A 72 -5.27 -8.67 -15.95
N GLY A 73 -4.33 -8.63 -15.00
CA GLY A 73 -4.64 -8.72 -13.58
C GLY A 73 -4.61 -10.15 -13.04
N ALA A 74 -4.79 -10.29 -11.73
CA ALA A 74 -4.65 -11.57 -11.03
C ALA A 74 -5.91 -12.44 -11.01
N GLY A 75 -7.02 -11.98 -11.58
CA GLY A 75 -8.26 -12.74 -11.66
C GLY A 75 -8.83 -13.16 -10.29
N SER A 76 -8.69 -12.32 -9.27
CA SER A 76 -9.12 -12.61 -7.89
C SER A 76 -8.45 -13.83 -7.26
N GLN A 77 -7.27 -14.20 -7.73
CA GLN A 77 -6.48 -15.32 -7.22
C GLN A 77 -5.23 -14.81 -6.50
N PRO A 78 -5.17 -14.91 -5.16
CA PRO A 78 -4.00 -14.43 -4.39
C PRO A 78 -2.68 -15.10 -4.77
N GLU A 79 -2.70 -16.37 -5.15
CA GLU A 79 -1.50 -17.07 -5.60
C GLU A 79 -0.89 -16.43 -6.85
N VAL A 80 -1.73 -15.93 -7.76
CA VAL A 80 -1.28 -15.20 -8.95
C VAL A 80 -0.68 -13.85 -8.55
N GLY A 81 -1.31 -13.15 -7.63
CA GLY A 81 -0.78 -11.89 -7.08
C GLY A 81 0.58 -12.08 -6.40
N ARG A 82 0.72 -13.14 -5.63
CA ARG A 82 1.98 -13.51 -4.98
C ARG A 82 3.07 -13.81 -5.99
N ALA A 83 2.81 -14.67 -6.96
CA ALA A 83 3.75 -15.02 -8.02
C ALA A 83 4.16 -13.79 -8.84
N ALA A 84 3.21 -12.89 -9.10
CA ALA A 84 3.45 -11.63 -9.79
C ALA A 84 4.45 -10.73 -9.05
N ALA A 85 4.31 -10.61 -7.73
CA ALA A 85 5.26 -9.85 -6.91
C ALA A 85 6.64 -10.53 -6.86
N GLU A 86 6.67 -11.86 -6.80
CA GLU A 86 7.93 -12.63 -6.79
C GLU A 86 8.74 -12.44 -8.08
N GLU A 87 8.09 -12.21 -9.22
CA GLU A 87 8.79 -11.91 -10.48
C GLU A 87 9.61 -10.61 -10.43
N VAL A 88 9.22 -9.66 -9.59
CA VAL A 88 9.80 -8.30 -9.56
C VAL A 88 10.42 -7.95 -8.20
N ILE A 89 10.85 -8.94 -7.44
CA ILE A 89 11.46 -8.72 -6.10
C ILE A 89 12.63 -7.73 -6.16
N ASP A 90 13.48 -7.83 -7.15
CA ASP A 90 14.63 -6.94 -7.28
C ASP A 90 14.19 -5.49 -7.54
N GLU A 91 13.18 -5.29 -8.36
CA GLU A 91 12.60 -3.97 -8.63
C GLU A 91 11.92 -3.40 -7.36
N ILE A 92 11.19 -4.22 -6.62
CA ILE A 92 10.61 -3.82 -5.33
C ILE A 92 11.73 -3.38 -4.36
N ARG A 93 12.78 -4.15 -4.27
CA ARG A 93 13.93 -3.86 -3.42
C ARG A 93 14.60 -2.54 -3.80
N ASP A 94 14.74 -2.28 -5.11
CA ASP A 94 15.33 -1.04 -5.60
C ASP A 94 14.50 0.19 -5.20
N HIS A 95 13.18 0.10 -5.32
CA HIS A 95 12.27 1.18 -4.91
C HIS A 95 12.26 1.42 -3.39
N LEU A 96 12.62 0.42 -2.59
CA LEU A 96 12.67 0.52 -1.14
C LEU A 96 14.07 0.88 -0.60
N SER A 97 15.07 1.01 -1.47
CA SER A 97 16.43 1.35 -1.07
C SER A 97 16.49 2.72 -0.39
N GLY A 98 17.08 2.78 0.80
CA GLY A 98 17.22 4.01 1.57
C GLY A 98 15.96 4.51 2.27
N VAL A 99 14.88 3.76 2.24
CA VAL A 99 13.63 4.06 2.93
C VAL A 99 13.74 3.66 4.40
N HIS A 100 13.26 4.50 5.30
CA HIS A 100 13.27 4.24 6.74
C HIS A 100 11.96 3.61 7.22
N MET A 101 10.84 4.01 6.61
CA MET A 101 9.51 3.52 6.96
C MET A 101 8.67 3.36 5.70
N VAL A 102 7.93 2.28 5.60
CA VAL A 102 7.00 2.03 4.50
C VAL A 102 5.61 1.69 5.01
N PHE A 103 4.61 2.31 4.39
CA PHE A 103 3.21 1.92 4.52
C PHE A 103 2.84 1.08 3.31
N VAL A 104 2.53 -0.19 3.54
CA VAL A 104 2.01 -1.09 2.51
C VAL A 104 0.49 -1.06 2.60
N THR A 105 -0.16 -0.45 1.60
CA THR A 105 -1.61 -0.30 1.58
C THR A 105 -2.23 -1.15 0.47
N ALA A 106 -3.27 -1.90 0.83
CA ALA A 106 -3.96 -2.80 -0.08
C ALA A 106 -5.41 -3.04 0.36
N GLY A 107 -6.25 -3.34 -0.61
CA GLY A 107 -7.57 -3.92 -0.34
C GLY A 107 -7.47 -5.43 -0.29
N MET A 108 -7.83 -6.03 0.83
CA MET A 108 -7.86 -7.50 0.97
C MET A 108 -9.16 -8.08 0.41
N GLY A 109 -9.07 -9.26 -0.17
CA GLY A 109 -10.20 -9.96 -0.78
C GLY A 109 -10.11 -10.14 -2.29
N GLY A 110 -9.24 -9.39 -2.95
CA GLY A 110 -8.91 -9.59 -4.37
C GLY A 110 -7.68 -10.49 -4.56
N GLY A 111 -7.13 -10.47 -5.76
CA GLY A 111 -5.95 -11.30 -6.09
C GLY A 111 -4.64 -10.56 -5.83
N THR A 112 -4.45 -9.43 -6.48
CA THR A 112 -3.16 -8.72 -6.47
C THR A 112 -2.79 -8.21 -5.09
N GLY A 113 -3.64 -7.41 -4.46
CA GLY A 113 -3.34 -6.82 -3.16
C GLY A 113 -3.16 -7.88 -2.08
N THR A 114 -4.04 -8.88 -2.05
CA THR A 114 -4.03 -9.96 -1.06
C THR A 114 -2.75 -10.79 -1.15
N GLY A 115 -2.33 -11.14 -2.37
CA GLY A 115 -1.15 -11.99 -2.59
C GLY A 115 0.17 -11.24 -2.58
N ALA A 116 0.21 -10.06 -3.17
CA ALA A 116 1.44 -9.29 -3.35
C ALA A 116 1.86 -8.50 -2.11
N ALA A 117 0.91 -7.97 -1.33
CA ALA A 117 1.23 -7.16 -0.15
C ALA A 117 2.15 -7.86 0.85
N PRO A 118 1.93 -9.15 1.21
CA PRO A 118 2.86 -9.87 2.08
C PRO A 118 4.27 -9.98 1.51
N VAL A 119 4.42 -10.18 0.21
CA VAL A 119 5.73 -10.27 -0.44
C VAL A 119 6.48 -8.94 -0.33
N ILE A 120 5.82 -7.85 -0.63
CA ILE A 120 6.39 -6.50 -0.55
C ILE A 120 6.78 -6.16 0.90
N ALA A 121 5.91 -6.45 1.84
CA ALA A 121 6.17 -6.23 3.26
C ALA A 121 7.38 -7.03 3.74
N LYS A 122 7.49 -8.29 3.33
CA LYS A 122 8.62 -9.15 3.68
C LYS A 122 9.95 -8.59 3.15
N VAL A 123 9.96 -8.13 1.90
CA VAL A 123 11.15 -7.49 1.31
C VAL A 123 11.54 -6.26 2.12
N ALA A 124 10.59 -5.41 2.49
CA ALA A 124 10.84 -4.23 3.30
C ALA A 124 11.46 -4.58 4.67
N ARG A 125 10.93 -5.57 5.34
CA ARG A 125 11.47 -6.01 6.64
C ARG A 125 12.88 -6.62 6.52
N GLU A 126 13.14 -7.37 5.47
CA GLU A 126 14.49 -7.91 5.20
C GLU A 126 15.52 -6.80 4.99
N LEU A 127 15.10 -5.64 4.48
CA LEU A 127 15.94 -4.44 4.34
C LEU A 127 16.05 -3.62 5.63
N GLY A 128 15.44 -4.04 6.72
CA GLY A 128 15.47 -3.33 7.99
C GLY A 128 14.55 -2.10 8.05
N ILE A 129 13.56 -2.03 7.16
CA ILE A 129 12.61 -0.91 7.08
C ILE A 129 11.47 -1.16 8.06
N LEU A 130 11.08 -0.13 8.83
CA LEU A 130 9.86 -0.18 9.63
C LEU A 130 8.64 -0.30 8.71
N THR A 131 7.92 -1.41 8.82
CA THR A 131 6.87 -1.80 7.88
C THR A 131 5.51 -1.78 8.55
N VAL A 132 4.62 -0.93 8.05
CA VAL A 132 3.24 -0.79 8.54
C VAL A 132 2.30 -1.22 7.42
N GLY A 133 1.46 -2.20 7.68
CA GLY A 133 0.40 -2.59 6.78
C GLY A 133 -0.87 -1.79 7.10
N VAL A 134 -1.51 -1.25 6.07
CA VAL A 134 -2.80 -0.56 6.19
C VAL A 134 -3.73 -1.15 5.14
N VAL A 135 -4.67 -1.97 5.57
CA VAL A 135 -5.50 -2.75 4.66
C VAL A 135 -6.98 -2.58 4.96
N THR A 136 -7.80 -2.75 3.94
CA THR A 136 -9.25 -2.76 4.07
C THR A 136 -9.77 -4.18 3.91
N LYS A 137 -10.89 -4.48 4.60
CA LYS A 137 -11.68 -5.69 4.39
C LYS A 137 -12.82 -5.42 3.41
N PRO A 138 -13.26 -6.43 2.64
CA PRO A 138 -14.41 -6.27 1.77
C PRO A 138 -15.69 -5.98 2.57
N PHE A 139 -16.65 -5.33 1.92
CA PHE A 139 -18.00 -5.20 2.46
C PHE A 139 -18.71 -6.56 2.49
N HIS A 140 -19.67 -6.74 3.39
CA HIS A 140 -20.46 -7.99 3.48
C HIS A 140 -21.15 -8.34 2.17
N PHE A 141 -21.62 -7.34 1.42
CA PHE A 141 -22.30 -7.57 0.15
C PHE A 141 -21.36 -8.05 -0.98
N GLU A 142 -20.05 -7.99 -0.79
CA GLU A 142 -19.09 -8.54 -1.77
C GLU A 142 -18.98 -10.05 -1.69
N GLY A 143 -19.56 -10.66 -0.68
CA GLY A 143 -19.71 -12.10 -0.52
C GLY A 143 -18.71 -12.75 0.43
N GLN A 144 -19.06 -13.94 0.90
CA GLN A 144 -18.27 -14.69 1.86
C GLN A 144 -16.93 -15.16 1.30
N ARG A 145 -16.86 -15.44 0.00
CA ARG A 145 -15.62 -15.87 -0.66
C ARG A 145 -14.54 -14.79 -0.53
N ARG A 146 -14.89 -13.53 -0.86
CA ARG A 146 -13.96 -12.41 -0.73
C ARG A 146 -13.54 -12.18 0.71
N MET A 147 -14.45 -12.33 1.65
CA MET A 147 -14.15 -12.19 3.07
C MET A 147 -13.16 -13.27 3.54
N ARG A 148 -13.32 -14.51 3.13
CA ARG A 148 -12.38 -15.59 3.46
C ARG A 148 -11.00 -15.37 2.86
N ILE A 149 -10.95 -14.93 1.60
CA ILE A 149 -9.70 -14.57 0.93
C ILE A 149 -9.01 -13.42 1.69
N ALA A 150 -9.77 -12.40 2.09
CA ALA A 150 -9.26 -11.29 2.87
C ALA A 150 -8.69 -11.72 4.22
N ASP A 151 -9.40 -12.54 4.96
CA ASP A 151 -8.96 -13.02 6.28
C ASP A 151 -7.67 -13.86 6.17
N SER A 152 -7.58 -14.70 5.15
CA SER A 152 -6.37 -15.47 4.87
C SER A 152 -5.19 -14.56 4.53
N GLY A 153 -5.41 -13.56 3.68
CA GLY A 153 -4.39 -12.58 3.31
C GLY A 153 -3.92 -11.72 4.47
N ILE A 154 -4.83 -11.32 5.35
CA ILE A 154 -4.51 -10.58 6.57
C ILE A 154 -3.63 -11.42 7.49
N THR A 155 -3.94 -12.69 7.67
CA THR A 155 -3.12 -13.61 8.47
C THR A 155 -1.70 -13.71 7.93
N GLU A 156 -1.52 -13.81 6.63
CA GLU A 156 -0.20 -13.83 6.00
C GLU A 156 0.52 -12.49 6.14
N LEU A 157 -0.18 -11.38 5.91
CA LEU A 157 0.42 -10.05 6.00
C LEU A 157 0.87 -9.74 7.43
N GLN A 158 0.10 -10.15 8.43
CA GLN A 158 0.42 -9.90 9.84
C GLN A 158 1.78 -10.46 10.25
N LYS A 159 2.20 -11.57 9.63
CA LYS A 159 3.52 -12.16 9.86
C LYS A 159 4.66 -11.37 9.22
N CYS A 160 4.34 -10.48 8.28
CA CYS A 160 5.31 -9.76 7.45
C CYS A 160 5.45 -8.28 7.79
N VAL A 161 4.68 -7.77 8.74
CA VAL A 161 4.68 -6.35 9.12
C VAL A 161 5.01 -6.17 10.60
N ASP A 162 5.49 -4.98 10.96
CA ASP A 162 5.70 -4.60 12.36
C ASP A 162 4.39 -4.19 13.02
N THR A 163 3.52 -3.53 12.27
CA THR A 163 2.19 -3.11 12.71
C THR A 163 1.19 -3.29 11.57
N LEU A 164 0.00 -3.76 11.89
CA LEU A 164 -1.07 -3.91 10.92
C LEU A 164 -2.31 -3.14 11.39
N LEU A 165 -2.78 -2.22 10.54
CA LEU A 165 -4.03 -1.51 10.69
C LEU A 165 -5.05 -2.10 9.73
N ILE A 166 -6.16 -2.58 10.27
CA ILE A 166 -7.24 -3.16 9.49
C ILE A 166 -8.44 -2.21 9.53
N ILE A 167 -8.88 -1.78 8.37
CA ILE A 167 -10.02 -0.88 8.22
C ILE A 167 -11.19 -1.69 7.67
N PRO A 168 -12.20 -1.96 8.48
CA PRO A 168 -13.36 -2.70 8.00
C PRO A 168 -14.28 -1.77 7.20
N ASN A 169 -14.32 -1.93 5.90
CA ASN A 169 -15.19 -1.14 5.01
C ASN A 169 -16.65 -1.15 5.44
N GLN A 170 -17.14 -2.27 5.93
CA GLN A 170 -18.50 -2.39 6.43
C GLN A 170 -18.81 -1.44 7.59
N ASN A 171 -17.83 -1.15 8.47
CA ASN A 171 -18.01 -0.19 9.56
C ASN A 171 -18.08 1.25 9.02
N LEU A 172 -17.35 1.54 7.95
CA LEU A 172 -17.44 2.80 7.24
C LEU A 172 -18.81 2.95 6.59
N PHE A 173 -19.35 1.86 6.02
CA PHE A 173 -20.68 1.84 5.44
C PHE A 173 -21.78 2.11 6.48
N ARG A 174 -21.63 1.62 7.71
CA ARG A 174 -22.58 1.89 8.81
C ARG A 174 -22.58 3.36 9.26
N VAL A 175 -21.45 4.03 9.17
CA VAL A 175 -21.30 5.45 9.51
C VAL A 175 -21.88 6.35 8.41
N ALA A 176 -21.82 5.86 7.16
CA ALA A 176 -22.41 6.53 6.02
C ALA A 176 -23.95 6.35 6.03
N ASN A 177 -24.70 7.40 5.68
CA ASN A 177 -26.14 7.29 5.58
C ASN A 177 -26.55 6.41 4.38
N GLU A 178 -27.83 5.99 4.32
CA GLU A 178 -28.37 5.10 3.29
C GLU A 178 -28.20 5.59 1.85
N LYS A 179 -27.86 6.87 1.67
CA LYS A 179 -27.64 7.49 0.35
C LYS A 179 -26.20 7.39 -0.12
N THR A 180 -25.31 6.78 0.66
CA THR A 180 -23.91 6.66 0.31
C THR A 180 -23.73 5.60 -0.78
N THR A 181 -23.16 6.02 -1.90
CA THR A 181 -22.83 5.12 -3.00
C THR A 181 -21.55 4.31 -2.69
N PHE A 182 -21.31 3.26 -3.45
CA PHE A 182 -20.05 2.50 -3.39
C PHE A 182 -18.83 3.41 -3.53
N ALA A 183 -18.87 4.34 -4.47
CA ALA A 183 -17.77 5.27 -4.70
C ALA A 183 -17.50 6.12 -3.46
N ASP A 184 -18.54 6.59 -2.78
CA ASP A 184 -18.42 7.37 -1.55
C ASP A 184 -17.85 6.53 -0.40
N ALA A 185 -18.26 5.26 -0.28
CA ALA A 185 -17.75 4.36 0.73
C ALA A 185 -16.25 4.09 0.54
N PHE A 186 -15.80 3.86 -0.70
CA PHE A 186 -14.39 3.70 -1.01
C PHE A 186 -13.61 4.99 -0.76
N ALA A 187 -14.16 6.15 -1.08
CA ALA A 187 -13.55 7.44 -0.78
C ALA A 187 -13.36 7.65 0.73
N MET A 188 -14.33 7.23 1.55
CA MET A 188 -14.20 7.27 3.01
C MET A 188 -13.10 6.34 3.52
N ALA A 189 -13.00 5.14 2.96
CA ALA A 189 -11.91 4.21 3.28
C ALA A 189 -10.56 4.82 2.96
N ASP A 190 -10.43 5.45 1.80
CA ASP A 190 -9.21 6.13 1.39
C ASP A 190 -8.86 7.31 2.31
N GLN A 191 -9.86 8.05 2.78
CA GLN A 191 -9.64 9.11 3.77
C GLN A 191 -9.07 8.57 5.08
N VAL A 192 -9.52 7.40 5.52
CA VAL A 192 -8.99 6.76 6.72
C VAL A 192 -7.55 6.31 6.48
N LEU A 193 -7.24 5.75 5.31
CA LEU A 193 -5.87 5.42 4.91
C LEU A 193 -4.98 6.67 4.88
N TYR A 194 -5.48 7.77 4.33
CA TYR A 194 -4.80 9.06 4.36
C TYR A 194 -4.52 9.54 5.78
N SER A 195 -5.51 9.42 6.67
CA SER A 195 -5.37 9.82 8.07
C SER A 195 -4.38 8.95 8.86
N ALA A 196 -4.19 7.70 8.45
CA ALA A 196 -3.21 6.79 9.05
C ALA A 196 -1.78 7.06 8.57
N SER A 197 -1.61 7.76 7.45
CA SER A 197 -0.28 8.20 7.00
C SER A 197 0.23 9.31 7.90
N PRO A 198 1.55 9.40 8.18
CA PRO A 198 2.06 10.46 9.01
C PRO A 198 1.77 11.81 8.36
N ALA A 199 1.11 12.69 9.11
CA ALA A 199 0.95 14.07 8.69
C ALA A 199 2.33 14.69 8.48
N SER A 200 2.46 15.52 7.44
CA SER A 200 3.66 16.34 7.30
C SER A 200 3.90 17.08 8.61
N PRO A 201 5.11 17.03 9.17
CA PRO A 201 5.39 17.86 10.33
C PRO A 201 5.16 19.32 9.95
N THR A 202 4.25 19.93 10.65
CA THR A 202 4.02 21.38 10.60
C THR A 202 5.21 22.10 11.17
#